data_5981b81db17650a3797080623165e467
#
_entry.id   5981b81db17650a3797080623165e467
#
_cell.length_a   1.000
_cell.length_b   1.000
_cell.length_c   1.000
_cell.angle_alpha   90.00
_cell.angle_beta   90.00
_cell.angle_gamma   90.00
#
_symmetry.space_group_name_H-M   'P 1'
#
loop_
_entity.id
_entity.type
_entity.pdbx_description
1 polymer ?
#
loop_
_entity_poly.entity_id
_entity_poly.type
_entity_poly.pdbx_seq_one_letter_code
_entity_poly.pdbx_strand_id
1 'polypeptide(L)'
;MRKIQNQWVISPQDVIAELECSHRLHLEWSVISELIPPAEKENSDELELLAEQGKIHESKIAEELRSAGTFIDIGKPSFTFEALTATHERTMKAVADGVETIY
;
A
#
# COMPACT_ATOMS: atom_id res chain seq x y z
N MET A 1 -5.45 -6.26 3.57
CA MET A 1 -5.63 -6.84 4.92
C MET A 1 -4.52 -7.83 5.22
N ARG A 2 -3.94 -7.80 6.42
CA ARG A 2 -2.85 -8.71 6.83
C ARG A 2 -2.95 -8.99 8.32
N LYS A 3 -2.38 -10.10 8.76
CA LYS A 3 -2.26 -10.44 10.17
C LYS A 3 -0.80 -10.31 10.60
N ILE A 4 -0.51 -9.41 11.54
CA ILE A 4 0.82 -9.14 12.06
C ILE A 4 0.77 -9.27 13.58
N GLN A 5 1.60 -10.14 14.18
CA GLN A 5 1.61 -10.40 15.62
C GLN A 5 0.20 -10.64 16.21
N ASN A 6 -0.59 -11.46 15.52
CA ASN A 6 -1.98 -11.80 15.86
C ASN A 6 -2.99 -10.61 15.81
N GLN A 7 -2.59 -9.46 15.30
CA GLN A 7 -3.45 -8.30 15.06
C GLN A 7 -3.75 -8.14 13.57
N TRP A 8 -4.98 -7.74 13.25
CA TRP A 8 -5.38 -7.42 11.89
C TRP A 8 -4.96 -6.00 11.54
N VAL A 9 -4.22 -5.86 10.45
CA VAL A 9 -3.87 -4.58 9.85
C VAL A 9 -4.70 -4.41 8.58
N ILE A 10 -5.49 -3.36 8.57
CA ILE A 10 -6.42 -3.00 7.48
C ILE A 10 -5.81 -1.85 6.69
N SER A 11 -5.83 -1.95 5.37
CA SER A 11 -5.39 -0.91 4.45
C SER A 11 -6.57 -0.08 3.93
N PRO A 12 -6.34 1.12 3.37
CA PRO A 12 -7.39 1.87 2.69
C PRO A 12 -8.07 1.08 1.56
N GLN A 13 -7.35 0.21 0.87
CA GLN A 13 -7.91 -0.65 -0.19
C GLN A 13 -8.91 -1.67 0.36
N ASP A 14 -8.71 -2.16 1.57
CA ASP A 14 -9.66 -3.07 2.22
C ASP A 14 -10.96 -2.33 2.56
N VAL A 15 -10.87 -1.07 2.95
CA VAL A 15 -12.05 -0.22 3.21
C VAL A 15 -12.82 0.01 1.91
N ILE A 16 -12.13 0.31 0.81
CA ILE A 16 -12.75 0.46 -0.51
C ILE A 16 -13.40 -0.86 -0.94
N ALA A 17 -12.70 -1.99 -0.79
CA ALA A 17 -13.23 -3.31 -1.12
C ALA A 17 -14.51 -3.64 -0.34
N GLU A 18 -14.58 -3.27 0.95
CA GLU A 18 -15.79 -3.43 1.77
C GLU A 18 -16.96 -2.58 1.26
N LEU A 19 -16.69 -1.32 0.90
CA LEU A 19 -17.71 -0.40 0.38
C LEU A 19 -18.25 -0.85 -0.99
N GLU A 20 -17.39 -1.43 -1.83
CA GLU A 20 -17.78 -1.94 -3.15
C GLU A 20 -18.49 -3.29 -3.05
N CYS A 21 -17.98 -4.20 -2.23
CA CYS A 21 -18.50 -5.56 -2.07
C CYS A 21 -17.96 -6.22 -0.79
N SER A 22 -18.78 -6.24 0.27
CA SER A 22 -18.41 -6.89 1.54
C SER A 22 -18.07 -8.38 1.39
N HIS A 23 -18.67 -9.06 0.40
CA HIS A 23 -18.36 -10.45 0.10
C HIS A 23 -16.91 -10.65 -0.37
N ARG A 24 -16.38 -9.71 -1.15
CA ARG A 24 -14.98 -9.73 -1.59
C ARG A 24 -14.04 -9.68 -0.40
N LEU A 25 -14.25 -8.76 0.53
CA LEU A 25 -13.41 -8.64 1.72
C LEU A 25 -13.50 -9.90 2.59
N HIS A 26 -14.68 -10.50 2.72
CA HIS A 26 -14.87 -11.76 3.43
C HIS A 26 -14.09 -12.92 2.80
N LEU A 27 -14.05 -13.02 1.47
CA LEU A 27 -13.24 -14.02 0.76
C LEU A 27 -11.73 -13.79 0.99
N GLU A 28 -11.25 -12.55 0.91
CA GLU A 28 -9.85 -12.20 1.18
C GLU A 28 -9.47 -12.55 2.63
N TRP A 29 -10.33 -12.25 3.59
CA TRP A 29 -10.15 -12.65 4.99
C TRP A 29 -10.09 -14.17 5.15
N SER A 30 -10.96 -14.91 4.45
CA SER A 30 -10.99 -16.38 4.48
C SER A 30 -9.71 -17.00 3.92
N VAL A 31 -9.13 -16.42 2.86
CA VAL A 31 -7.83 -16.85 2.31
C VAL A 31 -6.71 -16.60 3.31
N ILE A 32 -6.65 -15.41 3.92
CA ILE A 32 -5.61 -15.07 4.90
C ILE A 32 -5.73 -15.92 6.18
N SER A 33 -6.95 -16.31 6.52
CA SER A 33 -7.25 -17.21 7.63
C SER A 33 -7.06 -18.69 7.29
N GLU A 34 -6.59 -19.01 6.08
CA GLU A 34 -6.37 -20.37 5.59
C GLU A 34 -7.64 -21.26 5.56
N LEU A 35 -8.81 -20.63 5.50
CA LEU A 35 -10.10 -21.33 5.42
C LEU A 35 -10.43 -21.79 4.00
N ILE A 36 -9.95 -21.05 3.00
CA ILE A 36 -10.09 -21.37 1.58
C ILE A 36 -8.76 -21.14 0.85
N PRO A 37 -8.49 -21.85 -0.25
CA PRO A 37 -7.29 -21.60 -1.04
C PRO A 37 -7.37 -20.22 -1.75
N PRO A 38 -6.22 -19.59 -2.04
CA PRO A 38 -6.20 -18.37 -2.85
C PRO A 38 -6.72 -18.65 -4.26
N ALA A 39 -7.38 -17.66 -4.85
CA ALA A 39 -7.76 -17.73 -6.25
C ALA A 39 -6.54 -17.80 -7.16
N GLU A 40 -6.66 -18.53 -8.26
CA GLU A 40 -5.64 -18.52 -9.31
C GLU A 40 -5.51 -17.10 -9.86
N LYS A 41 -4.27 -16.61 -9.95
CA LYS A 41 -4.00 -15.31 -10.58
C LYS A 41 -4.07 -15.49 -12.09
N GLU A 42 -4.99 -14.81 -12.75
CA GLU A 42 -4.89 -14.60 -14.18
C GLU A 42 -3.72 -13.66 -14.46
N ASN A 43 -2.66 -14.17 -15.05
CA ASN A 43 -1.60 -13.36 -15.62
C ASN A 43 -2.09 -12.81 -16.94
N SER A 44 -2.41 -11.54 -16.97
CA SER A 44 -2.75 -10.82 -18.20
C SER A 44 -1.58 -9.91 -18.54
N ASP A 45 -1.00 -10.08 -19.72
CA ASP A 45 0.07 -9.23 -20.26
C ASP A 45 -0.39 -7.76 -20.30
N GLU A 46 -1.68 -7.54 -20.53
CA GLU A 46 -2.29 -6.20 -20.51
C GLU A 46 -2.24 -5.56 -19.10
N LEU A 47 -2.50 -6.33 -18.04
CA LEU A 47 -2.42 -5.84 -16.67
C LEU A 47 -0.98 -5.54 -16.25
N GLU A 48 -0.02 -6.35 -16.70
CA GLU A 48 1.40 -6.09 -16.46
C GLU A 48 1.85 -4.80 -17.16
N LEU A 49 1.45 -4.61 -18.42
CA LEU A 49 1.74 -3.39 -19.17
C LEU A 49 1.14 -2.14 -18.49
N LEU A 50 -0.11 -2.22 -18.06
CA LEU A 50 -0.77 -1.12 -17.34
C LEU A 50 -0.06 -0.81 -16.01
N ALA A 51 0.37 -1.83 -15.27
CA ALA A 51 1.12 -1.65 -14.02
C ALA A 51 2.49 -1.01 -14.26
N GLU A 52 3.18 -1.37 -15.34
CA GLU A 52 4.45 -0.78 -15.74
C GLU A 52 4.29 0.69 -16.13
N GLN A 53 3.29 1.01 -16.96
CA GLN A 53 2.97 2.39 -17.33
C GLN A 53 2.59 3.23 -16.10
N GLY A 54 1.84 2.66 -15.16
CA GLY A 54 1.52 3.29 -13.88
C GLY A 54 2.77 3.66 -13.07
N LYS A 55 3.74 2.75 -12.98
CA LYS A 55 5.02 3.00 -12.28
C LYS A 55 5.86 4.09 -12.96
N ILE A 56 5.90 4.11 -14.28
CA ILE A 56 6.62 5.15 -15.04
C ILE A 56 5.98 6.51 -14.77
N HIS A 57 4.66 6.59 -14.82
CA HIS A 57 3.93 7.81 -14.54
C HIS A 57 4.15 8.31 -13.10
N GLU A 58 4.02 7.41 -12.12
CA GLU A 58 4.27 7.70 -10.71
C GLU A 58 5.69 8.24 -10.47
N SER A 59 6.70 7.60 -11.06
CA SER A 59 8.10 8.05 -10.95
C SER A 59 8.31 9.45 -11.54
N LYS A 60 7.65 9.76 -12.66
CA LYS A 60 7.72 11.06 -13.29
C LYS A 60 7.12 12.15 -12.39
N ILE A 61 5.93 11.92 -11.85
CA ILE A 61 5.29 12.86 -10.93
C ILE A 61 6.10 13.04 -9.65
N ALA A 62 6.65 11.96 -9.09
CA ALA A 62 7.52 12.03 -7.91
C ALA A 62 8.75 12.92 -8.17
N GLU A 63 9.38 12.83 -9.36
CA GLU A 63 10.52 13.65 -9.73
C GLU A 63 10.14 15.14 -9.92
N GLU A 64 8.98 15.41 -10.52
CA GLU A 64 8.45 16.77 -10.65
C GLU A 64 8.21 17.40 -9.27
N LEU A 65 7.60 16.66 -8.34
CA LEU A 65 7.35 17.12 -6.96
C LEU A 65 8.64 17.31 -6.16
N ARG A 66 9.63 16.41 -6.36
CA ARG A 66 10.97 16.54 -5.73
C ARG A 66 11.67 17.81 -6.17
N SER A 67 11.50 18.21 -7.43
CA SER A 67 12.11 19.41 -7.99
C SER A 67 11.38 20.70 -7.61
N ALA A 68 10.10 20.61 -7.23
CA ALA A 68 9.23 21.76 -6.97
C ALA A 68 9.29 22.28 -5.52
N GLY A 69 9.68 21.44 -4.55
CA GLY A 69 9.65 21.82 -3.14
C GLY A 69 10.37 20.82 -2.22
N THR A 70 10.03 20.84 -0.94
CA THR A 70 10.58 19.87 0.02
C THR A 70 9.93 18.50 -0.20
N PHE A 71 10.76 17.49 -0.34
CA PHE A 71 10.33 16.12 -0.66
C PHE A 71 11.05 15.12 0.23
N ILE A 72 10.32 14.17 0.79
CA ILE A 72 10.88 13.02 1.49
C ILE A 72 10.30 11.72 0.92
N ASP A 73 11.18 10.77 0.62
CA ASP A 73 10.81 9.40 0.29
C ASP A 73 10.90 8.54 1.55
N ILE A 74 9.78 8.07 2.02
CA ILE A 74 9.68 7.18 3.18
C ILE A 74 9.98 5.74 2.79
N GLY A 75 9.71 5.37 1.54
CA GLY A 75 9.85 4.02 1.02
C GLY A 75 8.78 3.05 1.52
N LYS A 76 8.78 1.84 0.97
CA LYS A 76 7.85 0.79 1.40
C LYS A 76 8.45 0.01 2.58
N PRO A 77 7.78 -0.01 3.75
CA PRO A 77 8.24 -0.82 4.87
C PRO A 77 8.09 -2.31 4.58
N SER A 78 8.93 -3.13 5.18
CA SER A 78 8.63 -4.55 5.32
C SER A 78 7.42 -4.73 6.24
N PHE A 79 6.68 -5.86 6.09
CA PHE A 79 5.45 -6.11 6.86
C PHE A 79 5.75 -6.70 8.25
N THR A 80 6.65 -6.05 8.99
CA THR A 80 6.88 -6.31 10.41
C THR A 80 6.32 -5.15 11.23
N PHE A 81 5.96 -5.42 12.47
CA PHE A 81 5.43 -4.38 13.36
C PHE A 81 6.43 -3.24 13.56
N GLU A 82 7.71 -3.59 13.76
CA GLU A 82 8.81 -2.63 13.95
C GLU A 82 8.98 -1.73 12.72
N ALA A 83 8.98 -2.30 11.51
CA ALA A 83 9.14 -1.54 10.28
C ALA A 83 7.95 -0.61 10.02
N LEU A 84 6.73 -1.05 10.30
CA LEU A 84 5.53 -0.22 10.19
C LEU A 84 5.54 0.93 11.19
N THR A 85 5.95 0.66 12.45
CA THR A 85 6.07 1.69 13.50
C THR A 85 7.14 2.72 13.13
N ALA A 86 8.32 2.27 12.71
CA ALA A 86 9.39 3.18 12.28
C ALA A 86 8.99 4.05 11.08
N THR A 87 8.26 3.47 10.12
CA THR A 87 7.73 4.21 8.97
C THR A 87 6.69 5.23 9.41
N HIS A 88 5.79 4.85 10.30
CA HIS A 88 4.81 5.77 10.88
C HIS A 88 5.49 6.96 11.59
N GLU A 89 6.48 6.71 12.43
CA GLU A 89 7.23 7.76 13.14
C GLU A 89 7.94 8.71 12.17
N ARG A 90 8.56 8.18 11.10
CA ARG A 90 9.18 8.98 10.04
C ARG A 90 8.16 9.86 9.32
N THR A 91 6.99 9.31 9.00
CA THR A 91 5.91 10.04 8.37
C THR A 91 5.41 11.16 9.28
N MET A 92 5.14 10.86 10.55
CA MET A 92 4.69 11.88 11.52
C MET A 92 5.73 12.99 11.73
N LYS A 93 7.02 12.62 11.75
CA LYS A 93 8.10 13.61 11.82
C LYS A 93 8.11 14.51 10.59
N ALA A 94 7.99 13.95 9.38
CA ALA A 94 7.95 14.72 8.14
C ALA A 94 6.76 15.70 8.11
N VAL A 95 5.58 15.26 8.59
CA VAL A 95 4.40 16.12 8.74
C VAL A 95 4.69 17.26 9.73
N ALA A 96 5.27 16.96 10.88
CA ALA A 96 5.60 17.96 11.90
C ALA A 96 6.67 18.98 11.42
N ASP A 97 7.62 18.53 10.61
CA ASP A 97 8.66 19.36 9.99
C ASP A 97 8.12 20.21 8.81
N GLY A 98 6.87 20.03 8.41
CA GLY A 98 6.23 20.78 7.33
C GLY A 98 6.74 20.42 5.94
N VAL A 99 7.14 19.15 5.71
CA VAL A 99 7.55 18.67 4.40
C VAL A 99 6.36 18.73 3.43
N GLU A 100 6.54 19.39 2.27
CA GLU A 100 5.45 19.62 1.32
C GLU A 100 4.97 18.35 0.62
N THR A 101 5.90 17.43 0.35
CA THR A 101 5.59 16.14 -0.28
C THR A 101 6.23 14.98 0.49
N ILE A 102 5.39 14.04 0.90
CA ILE A 102 5.80 12.78 1.54
C ILE A 102 5.40 11.64 0.59
N TYR A 103 6.41 10.88 0.10
CA TYR A 103 6.25 9.78 -0.86
C TYR A 103 6.54 8.42 -0.22
#